data_70b82b5158bf9f04cdf71e01c24bda8a
#
_entry.id   70b82b5158bf9f04cdf71e01c24bda8a
#
_cell.length_a   1.000
_cell.length_b   1.000
_cell.length_c   1.000
_cell.angle_alpha   90.00
_cell.angle_beta   90.00
_cell.angle_gamma   90.00
#
_symmetry.space_group_name_H-M   'P 1'
#
loop_
_entity.id
_entity.type
_entity.pdbx_description
1 polymer ?
#
loop_
_entity_poly.entity_id
_entity_poly.type
_entity_poly.pdbx_seq_one_letter_code
_entity_poly.pdbx_strand_id
1 'polypeptide(L)'
;MTFSILIAHYKNYDYFLDCYKSIVEQTYQNFEVILVDDHSTDDSFEKIRELTKDDSRFRLFRNHENMGVGFTKKRCIDLAEGEICGFVDPDDTLSNNALEISIKNHGEDNVATYSQFYICDNELKPLRLFQHSRSIKNGDKKFFNIFLEANHFFTFKRSAYKNTLGIDQKLSSAVDQDLYLKLYEVGNFKFIKEPLYYYRLHEKGVSQESSKKEKLGQNWHEVILNSIKRRKINKLYGKKIEEIENLPIFLKSKQNNLLTKILRKFL
;
A
#
# COMPACT_ATOMS: atom_id res chain seq x y z
N MET A 1 -10.56 -10.84 -15.92
CA MET A 1 -10.23 -9.57 -15.22
C MET A 1 -8.83 -9.16 -15.61
N THR A 2 -8.60 -7.91 -15.95
CA THR A 2 -7.24 -7.37 -16.14
C THR A 2 -6.71 -6.82 -14.83
N PHE A 3 -5.45 -7.10 -14.52
CA PHE A 3 -4.79 -6.60 -13.30
C PHE A 3 -3.86 -5.44 -13.67
N SER A 4 -3.92 -4.32 -12.95
CA SER A 4 -2.95 -3.22 -13.08
C SER A 4 -1.95 -3.27 -11.92
N ILE A 5 -0.69 -3.56 -12.23
CA ILE A 5 0.43 -3.40 -11.31
C ILE A 5 0.87 -1.95 -11.35
N LEU A 6 0.88 -1.28 -10.20
CA LEU A 6 1.14 0.16 -10.07
C LEU A 6 2.50 0.38 -9.41
N ILE A 7 3.40 1.12 -10.06
CA ILE A 7 4.75 1.39 -9.59
C ILE A 7 5.02 2.89 -9.62
N ALA A 8 5.20 3.47 -8.44
CA ALA A 8 5.72 4.83 -8.30
C ALA A 8 7.25 4.76 -8.14
N HIS A 9 7.98 5.24 -9.13
CA HIS A 9 9.43 5.11 -9.21
C HIS A 9 10.15 6.44 -8.98
N TYR A 10 11.28 6.40 -8.26
CA TYR A 10 12.23 7.51 -8.15
C TYR A 10 13.63 7.00 -7.79
N LYS A 11 14.61 7.13 -8.72
CA LYS A 11 16.04 6.82 -8.50
C LYS A 11 16.33 5.45 -7.87
N ASN A 12 15.68 4.40 -8.33
CA ASN A 12 15.74 3.08 -7.70
C ASN A 12 15.92 1.94 -8.70
N TYR A 13 16.69 2.16 -9.78
CA TYR A 13 16.82 1.20 -10.88
C TYR A 13 17.41 -0.14 -10.45
N ASP A 14 18.45 -0.15 -9.61
CA ASP A 14 19.15 -1.39 -9.26
C ASP A 14 18.24 -2.38 -8.54
N TYR A 15 17.42 -1.88 -7.61
CA TYR A 15 16.41 -2.72 -6.93
C TYR A 15 15.24 -3.06 -7.85
N PHE A 16 14.90 -2.17 -8.77
CA PHE A 16 13.81 -2.40 -9.73
C PHE A 16 14.06 -3.63 -10.62
N LEU A 17 15.29 -4.04 -10.84
CA LEU A 17 15.61 -5.25 -11.61
C LEU A 17 14.98 -6.51 -11.00
N ASP A 18 15.02 -6.66 -9.68
CA ASP A 18 14.39 -7.77 -8.97
C ASP A 18 12.85 -7.64 -9.00
N CYS A 19 12.33 -6.43 -8.81
CA CYS A 19 10.91 -6.13 -8.94
C CYS A 19 10.40 -6.53 -10.34
N TYR A 20 11.06 -6.06 -11.40
CA TYR A 20 10.76 -6.39 -12.79
C TYR A 20 10.72 -7.91 -13.02
N LYS A 21 11.76 -8.63 -12.59
CA LYS A 21 11.83 -10.09 -12.72
C LYS A 21 10.64 -10.75 -12.05
N SER A 22 10.28 -10.37 -10.84
CA SER A 22 9.14 -10.93 -10.11
C SER A 22 7.79 -10.67 -10.78
N ILE A 23 7.69 -9.57 -11.55
CA ILE A 23 6.48 -9.20 -12.30
C ILE A 23 6.37 -10.02 -13.59
N VAL A 24 7.44 -10.14 -14.37
CA VAL A 24 7.38 -10.87 -15.63
C VAL A 24 7.20 -12.38 -15.43
N GLU A 25 7.63 -12.91 -14.28
CA GLU A 25 7.51 -14.32 -13.89
C GLU A 25 6.14 -14.66 -13.25
N GLN A 26 5.17 -13.73 -13.17
CA GLN A 26 3.85 -14.03 -12.62
C GLN A 26 3.14 -15.14 -13.41
N THR A 27 2.47 -16.05 -12.70
CA THR A 27 1.67 -17.13 -13.34
C THR A 27 0.44 -16.58 -14.05
N TYR A 28 -0.14 -15.50 -13.55
CA TYR A 28 -1.25 -14.80 -14.19
C TYR A 28 -0.74 -13.75 -15.19
N GLN A 29 -1.05 -13.93 -16.50
CA GLN A 29 -0.47 -13.12 -17.56
C GLN A 29 -1.36 -11.99 -18.08
N ASN A 30 -2.63 -11.92 -17.68
CA ASN A 30 -3.52 -10.83 -18.13
C ASN A 30 -3.39 -9.60 -17.22
N PHE A 31 -2.25 -8.93 -17.30
CA PHE A 31 -1.96 -7.71 -16.53
C PHE A 31 -1.30 -6.63 -17.38
N GLU A 32 -1.39 -5.41 -16.91
CA GLU A 32 -0.57 -4.28 -17.33
C GLU A 32 0.28 -3.78 -16.16
N VAL A 33 1.37 -3.09 -16.47
CA VAL A 33 2.22 -2.39 -15.51
C VAL A 33 2.18 -0.90 -15.80
N ILE A 34 1.70 -0.11 -14.86
CA ILE A 34 1.74 1.35 -14.92
C ILE A 34 2.89 1.82 -14.05
N LEU A 35 3.99 2.20 -14.67
CA LEU A 35 5.13 2.79 -13.99
C LEU A 35 5.15 4.29 -14.22
N VAL A 36 5.11 5.06 -13.14
CA VAL A 36 5.26 6.51 -13.17
C VAL A 36 6.56 6.89 -12.49
N ASP A 37 7.50 7.43 -13.25
CA ASP A 37 8.75 7.99 -12.75
C ASP A 37 8.52 9.42 -12.24
N ASP A 38 8.87 9.66 -10.98
CA ASP A 38 8.72 10.96 -10.33
C ASP A 38 9.90 11.90 -10.63
N HIS A 39 10.22 12.03 -11.93
CA HIS A 39 11.30 12.88 -12.44
C HIS A 39 12.68 12.49 -11.88
N SER A 40 13.07 11.23 -12.00
CA SER A 40 14.42 10.79 -11.65
C SER A 40 15.47 11.62 -12.40
N THR A 41 16.50 12.09 -11.67
CA THR A 41 17.57 12.94 -12.22
C THR A 41 18.83 12.14 -12.56
N ASP A 42 18.79 10.82 -12.36
CA ASP A 42 19.77 9.85 -12.84
C ASP A 42 19.27 9.16 -14.13
N ASP A 43 19.96 8.16 -14.59
CA ASP A 43 19.62 7.39 -15.79
C ASP A 43 18.55 6.29 -15.58
N SER A 44 17.93 6.23 -14.38
CA SER A 44 16.98 5.17 -14.01
C SER A 44 15.83 5.05 -15.00
N PHE A 45 15.18 6.17 -15.36
CA PHE A 45 14.05 6.14 -16.28
C PHE A 45 14.42 5.60 -17.66
N GLU A 46 15.57 6.01 -18.20
CA GLU A 46 16.03 5.57 -19.51
C GLU A 46 16.40 4.08 -19.50
N LYS A 47 17.03 3.62 -18.43
CA LYS A 47 17.33 2.19 -18.23
C LYS A 47 16.08 1.33 -18.13
N ILE A 48 15.06 1.80 -17.38
CA ILE A 48 13.76 1.12 -17.28
C ILE A 48 13.10 1.05 -18.65
N ARG A 49 13.12 2.15 -19.41
CA ARG A 49 12.55 2.20 -20.75
C ARG A 49 13.21 1.18 -21.69
N GLU A 50 14.53 1.07 -21.65
CA GLU A 50 15.27 0.10 -22.46
C GLU A 50 14.98 -1.35 -22.01
N LEU A 51 14.92 -1.59 -20.69
CA LEU A 51 14.62 -2.91 -20.11
C LEU A 51 13.24 -3.44 -20.51
N THR A 52 12.25 -2.54 -20.64
CA THR A 52 10.83 -2.93 -20.81
C THR A 52 10.32 -2.72 -22.24
N LYS A 53 11.15 -2.25 -23.18
CA LYS A 53 10.74 -1.83 -24.53
C LYS A 53 10.02 -2.90 -25.35
N ASP A 54 10.37 -4.16 -25.15
CA ASP A 54 9.84 -5.29 -25.89
C ASP A 54 8.65 -5.98 -25.18
N ASP A 55 8.24 -5.50 -24.02
CA ASP A 55 7.07 -6.01 -23.29
C ASP A 55 5.93 -4.97 -23.29
N SER A 56 4.96 -5.17 -24.17
CA SER A 56 3.83 -4.26 -24.34
C SER A 56 2.92 -4.11 -23.11
N ARG A 57 3.09 -4.97 -22.11
CA ARG A 57 2.36 -4.84 -20.83
C ARG A 57 2.85 -3.64 -20.01
N PHE A 58 4.09 -3.15 -20.25
CA PHE A 58 4.66 -2.01 -19.53
C PHE A 58 4.30 -0.70 -20.20
N ARG A 59 3.62 0.16 -19.45
CA ARG A 59 3.24 1.53 -19.82
C ARG A 59 4.00 2.49 -18.92
N LEU A 60 4.97 3.21 -19.49
CA LEU A 60 5.88 4.09 -18.76
C LEU A 60 5.46 5.54 -18.91
N PHE A 61 5.44 6.25 -17.79
CA PHE A 61 5.14 7.67 -17.71
C PHE A 61 6.19 8.38 -16.85
N ARG A 62 6.40 9.67 -17.10
CA ARG A 62 7.29 10.50 -16.30
C ARG A 62 6.58 11.75 -15.85
N ASN A 63 6.77 12.19 -14.60
CA ASN A 63 6.33 13.49 -14.13
C ASN A 63 7.23 14.58 -14.72
N HIS A 64 6.70 15.79 -14.90
CA HIS A 64 7.47 16.92 -15.43
C HIS A 64 8.47 17.48 -14.41
N GLU A 65 8.23 17.25 -13.10
CA GLU A 65 9.12 17.54 -11.98
C GLU A 65 8.88 16.51 -10.86
N ASN A 66 9.67 16.54 -9.78
CA ASN A 66 9.42 15.68 -8.63
C ASN A 66 8.18 16.17 -7.86
N MET A 67 7.08 15.46 -8.05
CA MET A 67 5.75 15.79 -7.50
C MET A 67 5.49 15.10 -6.13
N GLY A 68 6.34 14.17 -5.74
CA GLY A 68 6.22 13.38 -4.51
C GLY A 68 5.34 12.14 -4.65
N VAL A 69 5.50 11.25 -3.67
CA VAL A 69 4.92 9.88 -3.69
C VAL A 69 3.38 9.88 -3.75
N GLY A 70 2.70 10.80 -3.07
CA GLY A 70 1.24 10.88 -3.07
C GLY A 70 0.68 11.20 -4.45
N PHE A 71 1.26 12.21 -5.13
CA PHE A 71 0.90 12.56 -6.49
C PHE A 71 1.19 11.41 -7.46
N THR A 72 2.39 10.82 -7.36
CA THR A 72 2.84 9.78 -8.27
C THR A 72 2.02 8.50 -8.13
N LYS A 73 1.73 8.04 -6.90
CA LYS A 73 0.81 6.89 -6.66
C LYS A 73 -0.61 7.18 -7.17
N LYS A 74 -1.14 8.39 -6.94
CA LYS A 74 -2.44 8.77 -7.51
C LYS A 74 -2.43 8.69 -9.05
N ARG A 75 -1.41 9.25 -9.69
CA ARG A 75 -1.26 9.23 -11.15
C ARG A 75 -1.19 7.80 -11.71
N CYS A 76 -0.52 6.88 -11.00
CA CYS A 76 -0.53 5.45 -11.40
C CYS A 76 -1.97 4.90 -11.49
N ILE A 77 -2.81 5.16 -10.49
CA ILE A 77 -4.20 4.67 -10.49
C ILE A 77 -5.04 5.37 -11.58
N ASP A 78 -4.83 6.66 -11.79
CA ASP A 78 -5.57 7.42 -12.80
C ASP A 78 -5.29 6.91 -14.23
N LEU A 79 -4.09 6.37 -14.48
CA LEU A 79 -3.65 5.80 -15.75
C LEU A 79 -4.02 4.31 -15.91
N ALA A 80 -4.37 3.63 -14.82
CA ALA A 80 -4.69 2.20 -14.83
C ALA A 80 -6.01 1.90 -15.56
N GLU A 81 -6.02 0.81 -16.30
CA GLU A 81 -7.21 0.32 -17.05
C GLU A 81 -7.78 -0.96 -16.45
N GLY A 82 -6.98 -1.73 -15.71
CA GLY A 82 -7.38 -2.99 -15.09
C GLY A 82 -8.51 -2.84 -14.07
N GLU A 83 -9.24 -3.92 -13.87
CA GLU A 83 -10.35 -4.01 -12.92
C GLU A 83 -9.85 -4.10 -11.48
N ILE A 84 -8.70 -4.76 -11.29
CA ILE A 84 -7.99 -4.90 -10.02
C ILE A 84 -6.67 -4.14 -10.11
N CYS A 85 -6.35 -3.38 -9.10
CA CYS A 85 -5.10 -2.63 -8.97
C CYS A 85 -4.32 -3.11 -7.75
N GLY A 86 -2.99 -3.11 -7.83
CA GLY A 86 -2.11 -3.37 -6.69
C GLY A 86 -0.81 -2.59 -6.82
N PHE A 87 -0.36 -1.96 -5.72
CA PHE A 87 0.94 -1.31 -5.68
C PHE A 87 2.06 -2.30 -5.37
N VAL A 88 3.14 -2.18 -6.12
CA VAL A 88 4.43 -2.81 -5.83
C VAL A 88 5.46 -1.69 -5.73
N ASP A 89 6.15 -1.60 -4.61
CA ASP A 89 7.23 -0.65 -4.47
C ASP A 89 8.45 -1.14 -5.28
N PRO A 90 9.19 -0.26 -5.97
CA PRO A 90 10.23 -0.67 -6.94
C PRO A 90 11.44 -1.37 -6.31
N ASP A 91 11.54 -1.40 -4.99
CA ASP A 91 12.58 -2.08 -4.21
C ASP A 91 12.13 -3.44 -3.64
N ASP A 92 10.88 -3.82 -3.85
CA ASP A 92 10.27 -5.03 -3.34
C ASP A 92 9.93 -6.03 -4.47
N THR A 93 9.51 -7.25 -4.10
CA THR A 93 9.13 -8.28 -5.07
C THR A 93 7.85 -9.02 -4.68
N LEU A 94 7.23 -9.65 -5.67
CA LEU A 94 6.06 -10.50 -5.51
C LEU A 94 6.44 -11.99 -5.53
N SER A 95 5.63 -12.84 -4.87
CA SER A 95 5.66 -14.27 -5.20
C SER A 95 5.14 -14.49 -6.62
N ASN A 96 5.59 -15.54 -7.31
CA ASN A 96 5.25 -15.79 -8.72
C ASN A 96 3.75 -16.02 -8.98
N ASN A 97 2.96 -16.31 -7.96
CA ASN A 97 1.51 -16.53 -8.04
C ASN A 97 0.68 -15.43 -7.34
N ALA A 98 1.30 -14.28 -7.02
CA ALA A 98 0.67 -13.24 -6.24
C ALA A 98 -0.58 -12.65 -6.92
N LEU A 99 -0.53 -12.40 -8.21
CA LEU A 99 -1.67 -11.87 -8.96
C LEU A 99 -2.81 -12.89 -9.02
N GLU A 100 -2.50 -14.15 -9.32
CA GLU A 100 -3.50 -15.22 -9.41
C GLU A 100 -4.25 -15.43 -8.09
N ILE A 101 -3.50 -15.50 -6.98
CA ILE A 101 -4.09 -15.67 -5.64
C ILE A 101 -4.91 -14.43 -5.26
N SER A 102 -4.41 -13.23 -5.54
CA SER A 102 -5.15 -12.00 -5.25
C SER A 102 -6.48 -11.96 -6.00
N ILE A 103 -6.47 -12.24 -7.31
CA ILE A 103 -7.70 -12.26 -8.14
C ILE A 103 -8.70 -13.29 -7.63
N LYS A 104 -8.28 -14.52 -7.32
CA LYS A 104 -9.14 -15.57 -6.75
C LYS A 104 -9.80 -15.15 -5.43
N ASN A 105 -9.18 -14.25 -4.70
CA ASN A 105 -9.68 -13.74 -3.42
C ASN A 105 -10.53 -12.46 -3.54
N HIS A 106 -10.60 -11.82 -4.72
CA HIS A 106 -11.52 -10.74 -5.01
C HIS A 106 -12.92 -11.27 -5.32
N GLY A 107 -13.66 -11.70 -4.30
CA GLY A 107 -15.08 -12.05 -4.42
C GLY A 107 -15.97 -10.82 -4.61
N GLU A 108 -17.28 -11.02 -4.79
CA GLU A 108 -18.26 -9.93 -5.01
C GLU A 108 -18.27 -8.92 -3.87
N ASP A 109 -18.23 -9.40 -2.63
CA ASP A 109 -18.37 -8.59 -1.41
C ASP A 109 -17.09 -7.83 -1.00
N ASN A 110 -15.94 -8.17 -1.57
CA ASN A 110 -14.67 -7.58 -1.17
C ASN A 110 -14.24 -6.48 -2.13
N VAL A 111 -13.94 -5.29 -1.60
CA VAL A 111 -13.36 -4.18 -2.37
C VAL A 111 -11.84 -4.24 -2.43
N ALA A 112 -11.21 -4.88 -1.46
CA ALA A 112 -9.77 -5.06 -1.39
C ALA A 112 -9.37 -6.40 -0.78
N THR A 113 -8.15 -6.85 -1.14
CA THR A 113 -7.46 -7.95 -0.46
C THR A 113 -6.09 -7.48 -0.01
N TYR A 114 -5.54 -8.12 1.00
CA TYR A 114 -4.16 -7.93 1.45
C TYR A 114 -3.60 -9.25 1.98
N SER A 115 -2.30 -9.42 1.92
CA SER A 115 -1.70 -10.71 2.23
C SER A 115 -0.77 -10.67 3.43
N GLN A 116 -0.31 -11.84 3.81
CA GLN A 116 0.91 -11.98 4.59
C GLN A 116 2.11 -11.61 3.69
N PHE A 117 3.24 -11.21 4.30
CA PHE A 117 4.46 -10.91 3.58
C PHE A 117 5.72 -11.21 4.39
N TYR A 118 6.82 -11.43 3.69
CA TYR A 118 8.13 -11.57 4.29
C TYR A 118 8.83 -10.22 4.44
N ILE A 119 9.47 -10.01 5.58
CA ILE A 119 10.51 -9.01 5.74
C ILE A 119 11.82 -9.69 5.33
N CYS A 120 12.53 -9.09 4.37
CA CYS A 120 13.74 -9.63 3.78
C CYS A 120 14.94 -8.72 4.06
N ASP A 121 16.14 -9.26 3.91
CA ASP A 121 17.38 -8.46 3.86
C ASP A 121 17.53 -7.73 2.52
N ASN A 122 18.67 -7.05 2.35
CA ASN A 122 18.97 -6.30 1.11
C ASN A 122 19.02 -7.19 -0.16
N GLU A 123 19.26 -8.49 0.00
CA GLU A 123 19.33 -9.46 -1.10
C GLU A 123 18.02 -10.26 -1.27
N LEU A 124 16.94 -9.78 -0.67
CA LEU A 124 15.60 -10.43 -0.68
C LEU A 124 15.55 -11.80 0.00
N LYS A 125 16.52 -12.16 0.82
CA LYS A 125 16.46 -13.37 1.62
C LYS A 125 15.47 -13.18 2.76
N PRO A 126 14.45 -14.04 2.90
CA PRO A 126 13.46 -13.90 3.96
C PRO A 126 14.08 -14.01 5.35
N LEU A 127 13.86 -12.99 6.17
CA LEU A 127 14.28 -12.96 7.58
C LEU A 127 13.16 -13.44 8.50
N ARG A 128 11.93 -12.99 8.26
CA ARG A 128 10.74 -13.35 9.05
C ARG A 128 9.46 -12.96 8.34
N LEU A 129 8.35 -13.58 8.73
CA LEU A 129 7.01 -13.09 8.39
C LEU A 129 6.70 -11.80 9.18
N PHE A 130 5.94 -10.92 8.57
CA PHE A 130 5.44 -9.73 9.27
C PHE A 130 4.35 -10.14 10.26
N GLN A 131 4.55 -9.86 11.54
CA GLN A 131 3.73 -10.42 12.64
C GLN A 131 2.35 -9.77 12.82
N HIS A 132 2.12 -8.61 12.18
CA HIS A 132 0.89 -7.85 12.40
C HIS A 132 -0.17 -8.04 11.32
N SER A 133 0.18 -8.58 10.14
CA SER A 133 -0.80 -8.92 9.10
C SER A 133 -1.77 -10.00 9.61
N ARG A 134 -3.06 -9.70 9.57
CA ARG A 134 -4.12 -10.60 10.05
C ARG A 134 -5.49 -10.13 9.55
N SER A 135 -6.50 -10.98 9.69
CA SER A 135 -7.88 -10.59 9.43
C SER A 135 -8.30 -9.39 10.29
N ILE A 136 -9.06 -8.49 9.69
CA ILE A 136 -9.65 -7.34 10.36
C ILE A 136 -11.18 -7.48 10.38
N LYS A 137 -11.81 -6.84 11.36
CA LYS A 137 -13.27 -6.75 11.42
C LYS A 137 -13.74 -5.70 10.44
N ASN A 138 -14.43 -6.11 9.38
CA ASN A 138 -15.06 -5.18 8.44
C ASN A 138 -16.21 -4.41 9.09
N GLY A 139 -16.42 -3.16 8.63
CA GLY A 139 -17.50 -2.30 9.13
C GLY A 139 -17.25 -1.68 10.51
N ASP A 140 -16.09 -1.88 11.13
CA ASP A 140 -15.77 -1.21 12.41
C ASP A 140 -15.36 0.25 12.16
N LYS A 141 -16.24 1.18 12.56
CA LYS A 141 -15.97 2.63 12.42
C LYS A 141 -14.73 3.11 13.18
N LYS A 142 -14.23 2.33 14.16
CA LYS A 142 -13.02 2.65 14.94
C LYS A 142 -11.76 1.92 14.45
N PHE A 143 -11.82 1.24 13.32
CA PHE A 143 -10.64 0.68 12.67
C PHE A 143 -9.86 1.77 11.95
N PHE A 144 -8.61 1.97 12.36
CA PHE A 144 -7.67 2.95 11.79
C PHE A 144 -6.33 2.33 11.40
N ASN A 145 -6.27 1.02 11.25
CA ASN A 145 -5.08 0.25 10.86
C ASN A 145 -3.81 0.57 11.67
N ILE A 146 -3.98 0.89 12.96
CA ILE A 146 -2.91 1.39 13.85
C ILE A 146 -1.76 0.40 14.03
N PHE A 147 -2.03 -0.89 13.91
CA PHE A 147 -1.03 -1.95 14.01
C PHE A 147 -0.61 -2.50 12.67
N LEU A 148 -0.99 -1.83 11.58
CA LEU A 148 -0.66 -2.23 10.21
C LEU A 148 -1.18 -3.66 9.90
N GLU A 149 -2.41 -4.00 10.35
CA GLU A 149 -3.02 -5.30 10.11
C GLU A 149 -3.28 -5.52 8.62
N ALA A 150 -3.82 -4.50 7.92
CA ALA A 150 -3.91 -4.46 6.47
C ALA A 150 -2.63 -3.83 5.90
N ASN A 151 -1.92 -4.58 5.05
CA ASN A 151 -0.63 -4.16 4.50
C ASN A 151 -0.34 -4.87 3.17
N HIS A 152 0.91 -5.03 2.77
CA HIS A 152 1.34 -5.70 1.53
C HIS A 152 0.91 -7.19 1.48
N PHE A 153 0.67 -7.82 0.35
CA PHE A 153 0.38 -7.20 -0.94
C PHE A 153 -1.06 -6.71 -0.94
N PHE A 154 -1.25 -5.40 -1.04
CA PHE A 154 -2.60 -4.80 -1.00
C PHE A 154 -3.11 -4.60 -2.43
N THR A 155 -4.25 -5.21 -2.73
CA THR A 155 -4.91 -5.09 -4.03
C THR A 155 -6.35 -4.64 -3.86
N PHE A 156 -6.90 -3.93 -4.83
CA PHE A 156 -8.24 -3.34 -4.70
C PHE A 156 -8.95 -3.24 -6.06
N LYS A 157 -10.28 -3.27 -6.01
CA LYS A 157 -11.11 -3.01 -7.18
C LYS A 157 -11.01 -1.53 -7.56
N ARG A 158 -10.64 -1.25 -8.82
CA ARG A 158 -10.59 0.12 -9.33
C ARG A 158 -11.95 0.83 -9.26
N SER A 159 -13.05 0.10 -9.43
CA SER A 159 -14.41 0.62 -9.26
C SER A 159 -14.66 1.10 -7.81
N ALA A 160 -14.17 0.38 -6.81
CA ALA A 160 -14.29 0.80 -5.41
C ALA A 160 -13.46 2.07 -5.13
N TYR A 161 -12.23 2.17 -5.68
CA TYR A 161 -11.41 3.37 -5.56
C TYR A 161 -12.12 4.62 -6.12
N LYS A 162 -12.79 4.50 -7.26
CA LYS A 162 -13.58 5.58 -7.87
C LYS A 162 -14.74 6.09 -6.99
N ASN A 163 -15.20 5.29 -6.04
CA ASN A 163 -16.20 5.67 -5.05
C ASN A 163 -15.62 6.34 -3.80
N THR A 164 -14.29 6.56 -3.78
CA THR A 164 -13.59 7.27 -2.71
C THR A 164 -13.17 8.67 -3.16
N LEU A 165 -12.57 9.44 -2.26
CA LEU A 165 -11.94 10.73 -2.59
C LEU A 165 -10.57 10.57 -3.30
N GLY A 166 -10.15 9.33 -3.60
CA GLY A 166 -8.82 9.05 -4.14
C GLY A 166 -7.68 9.33 -3.14
N ILE A 167 -6.46 9.00 -3.52
CA ILE A 167 -5.25 9.30 -2.74
C ILE A 167 -5.10 10.83 -2.60
N ASP A 168 -4.77 11.30 -1.40
CA ASP A 168 -4.38 12.69 -1.21
C ASP A 168 -2.96 12.91 -1.79
N GLN A 169 -2.91 13.59 -2.91
CA GLN A 169 -1.68 13.85 -3.67
C GLN A 169 -0.65 14.73 -2.92
N LYS A 170 -1.05 15.39 -1.84
CA LYS A 170 -0.15 16.23 -1.02
C LYS A 170 0.65 15.45 0.01
N LEU A 171 0.28 14.19 0.23
CA LEU A 171 0.97 13.34 1.21
C LEU A 171 2.36 12.96 0.71
N SER A 172 3.36 13.21 1.52
CA SER A 172 4.75 12.79 1.29
C SER A 172 5.11 11.48 2.00
N SER A 173 4.19 10.93 2.80
CA SER A 173 4.26 9.64 3.50
C SER A 173 2.87 9.24 3.98
N ALA A 174 2.70 8.03 4.52
CA ALA A 174 1.41 7.45 4.94
C ALA A 174 0.35 7.38 3.81
N VAL A 175 0.78 7.41 2.55
CA VAL A 175 -0.09 7.37 1.36
C VAL A 175 -0.89 6.08 1.30
N ASP A 176 -0.26 4.95 1.64
CA ASP A 176 -0.92 3.65 1.66
C ASP A 176 -2.01 3.60 2.74
N GLN A 177 -1.75 4.20 3.92
CA GLN A 177 -2.75 4.30 4.99
C GLN A 177 -3.95 5.16 4.58
N ASP A 178 -3.73 6.25 3.83
CA ASP A 178 -4.80 7.08 3.28
C ASP A 178 -5.68 6.28 2.32
N LEU A 179 -5.06 5.54 1.40
CA LEU A 179 -5.75 4.65 0.47
C LEU A 179 -6.55 3.56 1.21
N TYR A 180 -5.92 2.85 2.16
CA TYR A 180 -6.56 1.76 2.88
C TYR A 180 -7.78 2.24 3.67
N LEU A 181 -7.67 3.35 4.41
CA LEU A 181 -8.80 3.85 5.19
C LEU A 181 -9.95 4.32 4.31
N LYS A 182 -9.68 4.92 3.15
CA LYS A 182 -10.71 5.33 2.19
C LYS A 182 -11.42 4.13 1.56
N LEU A 183 -10.67 3.09 1.17
CA LEU A 183 -11.27 1.86 0.64
C LEU A 183 -12.06 1.09 1.72
N TYR A 184 -11.56 1.06 2.95
CA TYR A 184 -12.27 0.43 4.07
C TYR A 184 -13.63 1.10 4.38
N GLU A 185 -13.77 2.38 4.06
CA GLU A 185 -15.02 3.14 4.23
C GLU A 185 -16.09 2.79 3.18
N VAL A 186 -15.70 2.14 2.07
CA VAL A 186 -16.61 1.82 0.96
C VAL A 186 -16.81 0.32 0.76
N GLY A 187 -16.16 -0.57 1.54
CA GLY A 187 -16.41 -2.01 1.45
C GLY A 187 -15.50 -2.88 2.29
N ASN A 188 -15.65 -4.18 2.12
CA ASN A 188 -14.96 -5.18 2.93
C ASN A 188 -13.55 -5.49 2.40
N PHE A 189 -12.67 -5.84 3.32
CA PHE A 189 -11.33 -6.34 3.04
C PHE A 189 -11.23 -7.83 3.35
N LYS A 190 -10.46 -8.56 2.55
CA LYS A 190 -10.15 -9.97 2.78
C LYS A 190 -8.67 -10.19 2.99
N PHE A 191 -8.31 -10.86 4.08
CA PHE A 191 -6.94 -11.27 4.38
C PHE A 191 -6.59 -12.59 3.68
N ILE A 192 -5.43 -12.64 3.04
CA ILE A 192 -4.82 -13.80 2.42
C ILE A 192 -3.66 -14.26 3.30
N LYS A 193 -3.71 -15.50 3.79
CA LYS A 193 -2.70 -16.04 4.72
C LYS A 193 -1.37 -16.35 4.05
N GLU A 194 -1.39 -16.58 2.72
CA GLU A 194 -0.17 -16.83 1.95
C GLU A 194 0.68 -15.57 1.88
N PRO A 195 2.01 -15.67 2.02
CA PRO A 195 2.91 -14.55 1.82
C PRO A 195 3.10 -14.29 0.32
N LEU A 196 2.53 -13.20 -0.16
CA LEU A 196 2.55 -12.83 -1.58
C LEU A 196 3.55 -11.73 -1.90
N TYR A 197 4.24 -11.18 -0.92
CA TYR A 197 5.09 -10.02 -1.05
C TYR A 197 6.38 -10.18 -0.23
N TYR A 198 7.51 -9.71 -0.77
CA TYR A 198 8.81 -9.73 -0.15
C TYR A 198 9.28 -8.28 0.04
N TYR A 199 9.20 -7.81 1.26
CA TYR A 199 9.56 -6.45 1.65
C TYR A 199 11.05 -6.37 1.98
N ARG A 200 11.80 -5.58 1.19
CA ARG A 200 13.25 -5.42 1.33
C ARG A 200 13.62 -4.40 2.41
N LEU A 201 14.54 -4.76 3.29
CA LEU A 201 15.20 -3.84 4.21
C LEU A 201 16.53 -3.38 3.61
N HIS A 202 16.67 -2.07 3.37
CA HIS A 202 17.92 -1.49 2.87
C HIS A 202 18.08 -0.05 3.36
N GLU A 203 19.32 0.46 3.41
CA GLU A 203 19.65 1.76 4.02
C GLU A 203 18.97 2.96 3.36
N LYS A 204 18.58 2.87 2.08
CA LYS A 204 17.89 3.93 1.33
C LYS A 204 16.36 3.88 1.49
N GLY A 205 15.82 2.92 2.24
CA GLY A 205 14.37 2.74 2.42
C GLY A 205 13.74 3.91 3.18
N VAL A 206 12.68 4.48 2.63
CA VAL A 206 12.00 5.68 3.19
C VAL A 206 11.49 5.43 4.62
N SER A 207 11.05 4.21 4.92
CA SER A 207 10.54 3.82 6.25
C SER A 207 11.64 3.67 7.32
N GLN A 208 12.92 3.63 6.93
CA GLN A 208 14.06 3.39 7.81
C GLN A 208 14.79 4.69 8.19
N GLU A 209 14.53 5.76 7.47
CA GLU A 209 15.19 7.06 7.66
C GLU A 209 14.65 7.78 8.90
N SER A 210 15.49 7.91 9.93
CA SER A 210 15.11 8.51 11.21
C SER A 210 14.65 9.96 11.11
N SER A 211 15.20 10.73 10.16
CA SER A 211 14.85 12.14 9.90
C SER A 211 13.39 12.32 9.41
N LYS A 212 12.79 11.28 8.83
CA LYS A 212 11.42 11.32 8.28
C LYS A 212 10.34 10.86 9.28
N LYS A 213 10.73 10.36 10.46
CA LYS A 213 9.77 9.79 11.44
C LYS A 213 8.76 10.80 11.97
N GLU A 214 9.19 12.02 12.24
CA GLU A 214 8.29 13.06 12.73
C GLU A 214 7.23 13.42 11.67
N LYS A 215 7.66 13.64 10.44
CA LYS A 215 6.76 13.95 9.31
C LYS A 215 5.81 12.78 9.01
N LEU A 216 6.30 11.55 9.10
CA LEU A 216 5.46 10.36 8.99
C LEU A 216 4.37 10.34 10.09
N GLY A 217 4.71 10.66 11.33
CA GLY A 217 3.77 10.76 12.45
C GLY A 217 2.70 11.84 12.21
N GLN A 218 3.10 13.00 11.72
CA GLN A 218 2.20 14.11 11.36
C GLN A 218 1.24 13.71 10.22
N ASN A 219 1.75 13.17 9.13
CA ASN A 219 0.93 12.73 8.01
C ASN A 219 -0.04 11.61 8.42
N TRP A 220 0.40 10.69 9.26
CA TRP A 220 -0.48 9.63 9.78
C TRP A 220 -1.58 10.19 10.68
N HIS A 221 -1.27 11.20 11.52
CA HIS A 221 -2.27 11.92 12.29
C HIS A 221 -3.34 12.55 11.38
N GLU A 222 -2.93 13.24 10.32
CA GLU A 222 -3.84 13.87 9.36
C GLU A 222 -4.71 12.84 8.62
N VAL A 223 -4.13 11.74 8.17
CA VAL A 223 -4.87 10.65 7.51
C VAL A 223 -5.95 10.09 8.42
N ILE A 224 -5.64 9.85 9.70
CA ILE A 224 -6.63 9.37 10.68
C ILE A 224 -7.69 10.45 10.96
N LEU A 225 -7.28 11.71 11.14
CA LEU A 225 -8.20 12.82 11.38
C LEU A 225 -9.19 12.99 10.23
N ASN A 226 -8.72 12.91 8.99
CA ASN A 226 -9.57 12.97 7.81
C ASN A 226 -10.54 11.78 7.72
N SER A 227 -10.10 10.58 8.09
CA SER A 227 -10.96 9.40 8.21
C SER A 227 -12.04 9.57 9.29
N ILE A 228 -11.68 10.11 10.46
CA ILE A 228 -12.61 10.45 11.56
C ILE A 228 -13.68 11.42 11.07
N LYS A 229 -13.31 12.47 10.33
CA LYS A 229 -14.24 13.46 9.78
C LYS A 229 -15.20 12.80 8.78
N ARG A 230 -14.72 11.99 7.83
CA ARG A 230 -15.56 11.26 6.85
C ARG A 230 -16.55 10.31 7.54
N ARG A 231 -16.10 9.63 8.61
CA ARG A 231 -16.93 8.70 9.40
C ARG A 231 -17.85 9.39 10.42
N LYS A 232 -17.79 10.73 10.51
CA LYS A 232 -18.56 11.55 11.44
C LYS A 232 -18.41 11.12 12.91
N ILE A 233 -17.17 10.85 13.32
CA ILE A 233 -16.85 10.45 14.70
C ILE A 233 -16.50 11.69 15.50
N ASN A 234 -17.25 11.96 16.56
CA ASN A 234 -17.06 13.16 17.42
C ASN A 234 -16.20 12.84 18.66
N LYS A 235 -16.19 11.59 19.11
CA LYS A 235 -15.44 11.15 20.30
C LYS A 235 -14.78 9.79 20.07
N LEU A 236 -13.57 9.62 20.59
CA LEU A 236 -12.87 8.34 20.63
C LEU A 236 -12.55 8.01 22.09
N TYR A 237 -12.98 6.83 22.54
CA TYR A 237 -12.74 6.35 23.92
C TYR A 237 -13.07 7.39 25.00
N GLY A 238 -14.19 8.12 24.83
CA GLY A 238 -14.69 9.13 25.77
C GLY A 238 -14.10 10.53 25.60
N LYS A 239 -12.96 10.71 24.88
CA LYS A 239 -12.37 12.02 24.58
C LYS A 239 -12.94 12.62 23.30
N LYS A 240 -13.14 13.94 23.26
CA LYS A 240 -13.41 14.69 22.04
C LYS A 240 -12.17 14.69 21.14
N ILE A 241 -12.38 14.74 19.82
CA ILE A 241 -11.29 14.64 18.84
C ILE A 241 -10.30 15.80 18.99
N GLU A 242 -10.81 17.02 19.22
CA GLU A 242 -10.00 18.23 19.42
C GLU A 242 -9.10 18.19 20.68
N GLU A 243 -9.37 17.30 21.63
CA GLU A 243 -8.57 17.10 22.86
C GLU A 243 -7.41 16.10 22.65
N ILE A 244 -7.27 15.53 21.45
CA ILE A 244 -6.27 14.50 21.16
C ILE A 244 -5.17 15.07 20.26
N GLU A 245 -4.04 15.41 20.85
CA GLU A 245 -2.90 16.00 20.14
C GLU A 245 -2.28 15.05 19.09
N ASN A 246 -2.21 13.74 19.40
CA ASN A 246 -1.61 12.74 18.52
C ASN A 246 -2.50 11.48 18.43
N LEU A 247 -3.26 11.39 17.35
CA LEU A 247 -4.20 10.30 17.13
C LEU A 247 -3.53 8.92 17.04
N PRO A 248 -2.42 8.71 16.29
CA PRO A 248 -1.72 7.43 16.26
C PRO A 248 -1.30 6.94 17.64
N ILE A 249 -0.66 7.80 18.44
CA ILE A 249 -0.20 7.44 19.81
C ILE A 249 -1.40 7.15 20.72
N PHE A 250 -2.41 8.01 20.69
CA PHE A 250 -3.63 7.83 21.49
C PHE A 250 -4.33 6.51 21.17
N LEU A 251 -4.58 6.23 19.89
CA LEU A 251 -5.24 5.00 19.46
C LEU A 251 -4.42 3.76 19.81
N LYS A 252 -3.10 3.81 19.61
CA LYS A 252 -2.20 2.72 20.00
C LYS A 252 -2.25 2.43 21.50
N SER A 253 -2.28 3.46 22.34
CA SER A 253 -2.42 3.29 23.80
C SER A 253 -3.76 2.65 24.21
N LYS A 254 -4.85 3.03 23.55
CA LYS A 254 -6.20 2.51 23.84
C LYS A 254 -6.45 1.11 23.30
N GLN A 255 -5.84 0.76 22.17
CA GLN A 255 -6.02 -0.53 21.50
C GLN A 255 -4.98 -1.58 21.91
N ASN A 256 -3.96 -1.23 22.69
CA ASN A 256 -2.88 -2.15 23.14
C ASN A 256 -3.16 -2.77 24.51
N ASN A 257 -4.39 -2.76 25.02
CA ASN A 257 -4.73 -3.40 26.30
C ASN A 257 -4.95 -4.92 26.12
N LEU A 258 -4.88 -5.66 27.24
CA LEU A 258 -4.96 -7.13 27.26
C LEU A 258 -6.27 -7.67 26.68
N LEU A 259 -7.39 -7.02 26.99
CA LEU A 259 -8.72 -7.36 26.48
C LEU A 259 -8.80 -7.23 24.95
N THR A 260 -8.26 -6.15 24.40
CA THR A 260 -8.23 -5.92 22.95
C THR A 260 -7.30 -6.92 22.25
N LYS A 261 -6.19 -7.31 22.89
CA LYS A 261 -5.29 -8.36 22.37
C LYS A 261 -5.98 -9.73 22.33
N ILE A 262 -6.76 -10.05 23.36
CA ILE A 262 -7.52 -11.31 23.42
C ILE A 262 -8.61 -11.32 22.34
N LEU A 263 -9.43 -10.28 22.28
CA LEU A 263 -10.49 -10.17 21.26
C LEU A 263 -9.96 -10.24 19.83
N ARG A 264 -8.77 -9.67 19.57
CA ARG A 264 -8.12 -9.74 18.25
C ARG A 264 -7.58 -11.13 17.88
N LYS A 265 -7.42 -12.06 18.83
CA LYS A 265 -7.01 -13.45 18.52
C LYS A 265 -8.16 -14.32 18.03
N PHE A 266 -9.41 -13.89 18.24
CA PHE A 266 -10.61 -14.62 17.87
C PHE A 266 -11.34 -13.99 16.66
N LEU A 267 -10.76 -12.99 16.02
CA LEU A 267 -11.17 -12.41 14.73
C LEU A 267 -10.29 -12.92 13.60
#